data_c095861e93dd93d7c3d156081182eef9
#
_entry.id   c095861e93dd93d7c3d156081182eef9
#
_cell.length_a   1.000
_cell.length_b   1.000
_cell.length_c   1.000
_cell.angle_alpha   90.00
_cell.angle_beta   90.00
_cell.angle_gamma   90.00
#
_symmetry.space_group_name_H-M   'P 1'
#
loop_
_entity.id
_entity.type
_entity.pdbx_description
1 polymer ?
#
loop_
_entity_poly.entity_id
_entity_poly.type
_entity_poly.pdbx_seq_one_letter_code
_entity_poly.pdbx_strand_id
1 'polypeptide(L)'
;MARPLAGVRVLDMGTFITGPATGVLLADLGAEVIKVEMPGTGDPFRAFKGDLYSPHYQTYNRNKKSIELNTKLPEDLAAFDELVSTADVFIQNFRPGVAERLGVGPERLRGLNPRLVYCGITGFGNDGPW
;
A
#
# COMPACT_ATOMS: atom_id res chain seq x y z
N MET A 1 21.48 -9.18 -13.26
CA MET A 1 20.60 -10.05 -12.48
C MET A 1 19.17 -9.91 -13.01
N ALA A 2 18.48 -11.01 -13.18
CA ALA A 2 17.09 -10.99 -13.64
C ALA A 2 16.20 -10.26 -12.64
N ARG A 3 15.29 -9.41 -13.13
CA ARG A 3 14.25 -8.73 -12.34
C ARG A 3 12.89 -9.27 -12.78
N PRO A 4 12.40 -10.35 -12.19
CA PRO A 4 11.20 -11.04 -12.68
C PRO A 4 9.94 -10.16 -12.68
N LEU A 5 9.90 -9.11 -11.86
CA LEU A 5 8.79 -8.16 -11.80
C LEU A 5 9.12 -6.79 -12.41
N ALA A 6 10.12 -6.73 -13.29
CA ALA A 6 10.41 -5.49 -14.02
C ALA A 6 9.17 -5.03 -14.83
N GLY A 7 8.78 -3.77 -14.68
CA GLY A 7 7.60 -3.20 -15.33
C GLY A 7 6.29 -3.35 -14.55
N VAL A 8 6.28 -4.14 -13.47
CA VAL A 8 5.12 -4.22 -12.56
C VAL A 8 5.11 -3.02 -11.62
N ARG A 9 3.99 -2.34 -11.51
CA ARG A 9 3.75 -1.22 -10.57
C ARG A 9 2.84 -1.64 -9.44
N VAL A 10 3.29 -1.42 -8.22
CA VAL A 10 2.60 -1.76 -6.97
C VAL A 10 2.31 -0.50 -6.18
N LEU A 11 1.07 -0.32 -5.74
CA LEU A 11 0.70 0.67 -4.73
C LEU A 11 0.60 -0.04 -3.38
N ASP A 12 1.42 0.37 -2.43
CA ASP A 12 1.46 -0.18 -1.08
C ASP A 12 0.90 0.84 -0.08
N MET A 13 -0.32 0.59 0.38
CA MET A 13 -0.99 1.38 1.42
C MET A 13 -0.97 0.64 2.77
N GLY A 14 -0.18 -0.43 2.87
CA GLY A 14 0.01 -1.19 4.10
C GLY A 14 0.74 -0.41 5.18
N THR A 15 0.51 -0.81 6.42
CA THR A 15 1.16 -0.24 7.60
C THR A 15 1.81 -1.32 8.45
N PHE A 16 2.77 -0.93 9.29
CA PHE A 16 3.54 -1.82 10.16
C PHE A 16 4.31 -2.91 9.41
N ILE A 17 3.81 -4.15 9.38
CA ILE A 17 4.60 -5.33 8.96
C ILE A 17 4.03 -5.98 7.70
N THR A 18 2.84 -6.56 7.75
CA THR A 18 2.38 -7.52 6.73
C THR A 18 2.22 -6.92 5.34
N GLY A 19 1.56 -5.77 5.23
CA GLY A 19 1.47 -5.03 3.97
C GLY A 19 2.85 -4.58 3.46
N PRO A 20 3.61 -3.82 4.28
CA PRO A 20 4.95 -3.38 3.90
C PRO A 20 5.92 -4.52 3.56
N ALA A 21 5.90 -5.65 4.28
CA ALA A 21 6.72 -6.82 3.96
C ALA A 21 6.39 -7.40 2.58
N THR A 22 5.11 -7.49 2.24
CA THR A 22 4.67 -7.91 0.90
C THR A 22 5.21 -6.94 -0.16
N GLY A 23 5.09 -5.64 0.07
CA GLY A 23 5.60 -4.62 -0.85
C GLY A 23 7.12 -4.70 -1.04
N VAL A 24 7.91 -4.90 0.03
CA VAL A 24 9.37 -4.98 -0.10
C VAL A 24 9.82 -6.23 -0.84
N LEU A 25 9.14 -7.36 -0.66
CA LEU A 25 9.44 -8.58 -1.44
C LEU A 25 9.22 -8.34 -2.94
N LEU A 26 8.13 -7.68 -3.32
CA LEU A 26 7.88 -7.33 -4.73
C LEU A 26 8.92 -6.33 -5.26
N ALA A 27 9.33 -5.35 -4.45
CA ALA A 27 10.39 -4.40 -4.81
C ALA A 27 11.74 -5.10 -5.02
N ASP A 28 12.11 -6.03 -4.15
CA ASP A 28 13.35 -6.81 -4.28
C ASP A 28 13.35 -7.70 -5.54
N LEU A 29 12.18 -8.10 -6.00
CA LEU A 29 12.01 -8.83 -7.27
C LEU A 29 11.96 -7.90 -8.50
N GLY A 30 12.05 -6.59 -8.31
CA GLY A 30 12.18 -5.62 -9.39
C GLY A 30 10.93 -4.83 -9.72
N ALA A 31 9.83 -4.97 -8.98
CA ALA A 31 8.65 -4.13 -9.14
C ALA A 31 8.94 -2.67 -8.74
N GLU A 32 8.26 -1.72 -9.38
CA GLU A 32 8.18 -0.35 -8.89
C GLU A 32 7.12 -0.30 -7.78
N VAL A 33 7.55 -0.13 -6.53
CA VAL A 33 6.64 -0.04 -5.39
C VAL A 33 6.54 1.40 -4.92
N ILE A 34 5.32 1.94 -4.91
CA ILE A 34 4.99 3.28 -4.40
C ILE A 34 4.20 3.09 -3.10
N LYS A 35 4.81 3.50 -2.00
CA LYS A 35 4.14 3.52 -0.70
C LYS A 35 3.31 4.78 -0.58
N VAL A 36 2.01 4.61 -0.36
CA VAL A 36 1.06 5.70 -0.13
C VAL A 36 0.86 5.86 1.37
N GLU A 37 1.19 7.02 1.89
CA GLU A 37 1.20 7.32 3.32
C GLU A 37 0.30 8.51 3.64
N MET A 38 -0.20 8.54 4.89
CA MET A 38 -0.94 9.71 5.41
C MET A 38 0.01 10.90 5.58
N PRO A 39 -0.34 12.10 5.09
CA PRO A 39 0.48 13.28 5.26
C PRO A 39 0.83 13.56 6.73
N GLY A 40 2.08 13.93 6.96
CA GLY A 40 2.62 14.35 8.25
C GLY A 40 2.90 13.22 9.24
N THR A 41 2.14 12.13 9.25
CA THR A 41 2.33 11.00 10.17
C THR A 41 3.01 9.80 9.51
N GLY A 42 2.70 9.55 8.25
CA GLY A 42 3.19 8.39 7.52
C GLY A 42 2.75 7.05 8.11
N ASP A 43 3.53 6.03 7.83
CA ASP A 43 3.38 4.72 8.46
C ASP A 43 3.75 4.82 9.96
N PRO A 44 2.92 4.31 10.88
CA PRO A 44 3.23 4.33 12.31
C PRO A 44 4.59 3.73 12.69
N PHE A 45 5.14 2.84 11.87
CA PHE A 45 6.48 2.31 12.08
C PHE A 45 7.60 3.33 11.91
N ARG A 46 7.35 4.47 11.28
CA ARG A 46 8.34 5.56 11.19
C ARG A 46 8.73 6.06 12.58
N ALA A 47 7.75 6.19 13.48
CA ALA A 47 7.95 6.68 14.86
C ALA A 47 8.20 5.56 15.88
N PHE A 48 8.21 4.30 15.47
CA PHE A 48 8.37 3.17 16.38
C PHE A 48 9.85 2.96 16.74
N LYS A 49 10.22 3.30 17.99
CA LYS A 49 11.57 3.13 18.57
C LYS A 49 12.70 3.69 17.68
N GLY A 50 12.75 4.98 17.47
CA GLY A 50 13.88 5.61 16.78
C GLY A 50 13.53 6.71 15.80
N ASP A 51 12.40 7.34 15.93
CA ASP A 51 11.96 8.49 15.10
C ASP A 51 11.99 8.20 13.58
N LEU A 52 12.33 9.21 12.78
CA LEU A 52 12.34 9.14 11.32
C LEU A 52 13.16 8.00 10.71
N TYR A 53 14.10 7.44 11.45
CA TYR A 53 15.00 6.37 11.02
C TYR A 53 14.76 5.05 11.74
N SER A 54 13.52 4.80 12.17
CA SER A 54 13.17 3.53 12.80
C SER A 54 13.72 2.34 12.01
N PRO A 55 14.55 1.47 12.59
CA PRO A 55 15.05 0.27 11.92
C PRO A 55 13.93 -0.63 11.42
N HIS A 56 12.80 -0.64 12.11
CA HIS A 56 11.61 -1.39 11.73
C HIS A 56 11.02 -0.87 10.42
N TYR A 57 10.87 0.45 10.29
CA TYR A 57 10.40 1.04 9.04
C TYR A 57 11.36 0.75 7.88
N GLN A 58 12.65 0.92 8.10
CA GLN A 58 13.70 0.68 7.09
C GLN A 58 13.69 -0.77 6.58
N THR A 59 13.51 -1.73 7.48
CA THR A 59 13.49 -3.16 7.15
C THR A 59 12.38 -3.49 6.14
N TYR A 60 11.19 -2.93 6.32
CA TYR A 60 10.01 -3.27 5.52
C TYR A 60 9.72 -2.30 4.37
N ASN A 61 10.53 -1.25 4.20
CA ASN A 61 10.24 -0.22 3.20
C ASN A 61 11.42 0.17 2.30
N ARG A 62 12.52 -0.56 2.35
CA ARG A 62 13.63 -0.36 1.40
C ARG A 62 13.14 -0.58 -0.04
N ASN A 63 13.81 0.05 -1.00
CA ASN A 63 13.52 -0.04 -2.44
C ASN A 63 12.14 0.50 -2.85
N LYS A 64 11.41 1.18 -1.96
CA LYS A 64 10.14 1.81 -2.29
C LYS A 64 10.30 3.30 -2.53
N LYS A 65 9.46 3.85 -3.41
CA LYS A 65 9.15 5.27 -3.47
C LYS A 65 8.06 5.56 -2.43
N SER A 66 7.97 6.79 -1.95
CA SER A 66 6.90 7.21 -1.02
C SER A 66 6.20 8.45 -1.56
N ILE A 67 4.88 8.50 -1.36
CA ILE A 67 4.04 9.66 -1.62
C ILE A 67 3.06 9.83 -0.46
N GLU A 68 2.83 11.08 -0.07
CA GLU A 68 1.84 11.42 0.94
C GLU A 68 0.52 11.82 0.28
N LEU A 69 -0.55 11.09 0.57
CA LEU A 69 -1.91 11.39 0.09
C LEU A 69 -2.93 11.11 1.18
N ASN A 70 -3.81 12.10 1.42
CA ASN A 70 -4.98 11.93 2.28
C ASN A 70 -6.21 11.63 1.42
N THR A 71 -6.56 10.37 1.24
CA THR A 71 -7.69 9.94 0.39
C THR A 71 -9.06 10.44 0.85
N LYS A 72 -9.14 11.11 2.00
CA LYS A 72 -10.36 11.82 2.43
C LYS A 72 -10.52 13.19 1.78
N LEU A 73 -9.46 13.73 1.19
CA LEU A 73 -9.48 14.98 0.45
C LEU A 73 -9.71 14.69 -1.04
N PRO A 74 -10.65 15.38 -1.70
CA PRO A 74 -10.98 15.12 -3.10
C PRO A 74 -9.79 15.23 -4.06
N GLU A 75 -8.89 16.19 -3.84
CA GLU A 75 -7.70 16.39 -4.68
C GLU A 75 -6.71 15.22 -4.56
N ASP A 76 -6.44 14.77 -3.35
CA ASP A 76 -5.53 13.66 -3.09
C ASP A 76 -6.14 12.33 -3.55
N LEU A 77 -7.47 12.18 -3.40
CA LEU A 77 -8.17 11.02 -3.92
C LEU A 77 -8.10 10.95 -5.45
N ALA A 78 -8.23 12.08 -6.15
CA ALA A 78 -8.07 12.14 -7.59
C ALA A 78 -6.65 11.74 -8.03
N ALA A 79 -5.62 12.24 -7.35
CA ALA A 79 -4.23 11.84 -7.60
C ALA A 79 -4.00 10.34 -7.33
N PHE A 80 -4.60 9.81 -6.26
CA PHE A 80 -4.57 8.39 -5.97
C PHE A 80 -5.24 7.56 -7.08
N ASP A 81 -6.38 8.00 -7.59
CA ASP A 81 -7.09 7.33 -8.69
C ASP A 81 -6.27 7.27 -9.99
N GLU A 82 -5.51 8.33 -10.28
CA GLU A 82 -4.55 8.32 -11.40
C GLU A 82 -3.47 7.26 -11.21
N LEU A 83 -2.92 7.14 -9.99
CA LEU A 83 -1.96 6.09 -9.67
C LEU A 83 -2.57 4.69 -9.84
N VAL A 84 -3.79 4.47 -9.35
CA VAL A 84 -4.51 3.20 -9.47
C VAL A 84 -4.72 2.81 -10.94
N SER A 85 -5.03 3.78 -11.81
CA SER A 85 -5.26 3.52 -13.23
C SER A 85 -4.05 2.93 -13.94
N THR A 86 -2.85 3.15 -13.42
CA THR A 86 -1.57 2.68 -13.97
C THR A 86 -0.92 1.56 -13.15
N ALA A 87 -1.54 1.16 -12.05
CA ALA A 87 -1.00 0.12 -11.17
C ALA A 87 -1.43 -1.28 -11.61
N ASP A 88 -0.58 -2.25 -11.33
CA ASP A 88 -0.87 -3.68 -11.52
C ASP A 88 -1.35 -4.32 -10.22
N VAL A 89 -0.84 -3.85 -9.09
CA VAL A 89 -1.13 -4.41 -7.76
C VAL A 89 -1.41 -3.29 -6.76
N PHE A 90 -2.42 -3.51 -5.92
CA PHE A 90 -2.68 -2.69 -4.73
C PHE A 90 -2.62 -3.56 -3.49
N ILE A 91 -1.93 -3.10 -2.44
CA ILE A 91 -1.75 -3.81 -1.17
C ILE A 91 -2.27 -2.95 -0.03
N GLN A 92 -3.05 -3.54 0.86
CA GLN A 92 -3.45 -2.95 2.13
C GLN A 92 -3.60 -4.02 3.21
N ASN A 93 -3.42 -3.65 4.46
CA ASN A 93 -3.62 -4.53 5.62
C ASN A 93 -4.47 -3.85 6.71
N PHE A 94 -5.45 -3.08 6.29
CA PHE A 94 -6.42 -2.45 7.17
C PHE A 94 -7.37 -3.47 7.79
N ARG A 95 -7.97 -3.10 8.91
CA ARG A 95 -9.10 -3.86 9.47
C ARG A 95 -10.27 -3.87 8.49
N PRO A 96 -11.10 -4.93 8.49
CA PRO A 96 -12.31 -4.99 7.65
C PRO A 96 -13.12 -3.70 7.70
N GLY A 97 -13.58 -3.22 6.54
CA GLY A 97 -14.37 -2.00 6.38
C GLY A 97 -13.59 -0.68 6.38
N VAL A 98 -12.29 -0.68 6.73
CA VAL A 98 -11.49 0.56 6.71
C VAL A 98 -11.14 0.96 5.28
N ALA A 99 -10.78 0.03 4.42
CA ALA A 99 -10.45 0.32 3.03
C ALA A 99 -11.62 0.98 2.29
N GLU A 100 -12.84 0.47 2.51
CA GLU A 100 -14.06 1.02 1.94
C GLU A 100 -14.30 2.46 2.41
N ARG A 101 -14.16 2.72 3.71
CA ARG A 101 -14.32 4.09 4.28
C ARG A 101 -13.29 5.08 3.77
N LEU A 102 -12.10 4.61 3.42
CA LEU A 102 -11.03 5.44 2.84
C LEU A 102 -11.18 5.63 1.32
N GLY A 103 -12.19 5.01 0.69
CA GLY A 103 -12.38 5.05 -0.75
C GLY A 103 -11.37 4.20 -1.53
N VAL A 104 -10.74 3.23 -0.87
CA VAL A 104 -9.74 2.35 -1.48
C VAL A 104 -10.16 0.87 -1.43
N GLY A 105 -11.45 0.62 -1.29
CA GLY A 105 -12.01 -0.75 -1.29
C GLY A 105 -11.93 -1.44 -2.65
N PRO A 106 -12.00 -2.79 -2.65
CA PRO A 106 -11.74 -3.60 -3.85
C PRO A 106 -12.71 -3.33 -5.01
N GLU A 107 -13.99 -3.14 -4.73
CA GLU A 107 -14.99 -2.88 -5.77
C GLU A 107 -14.70 -1.56 -6.49
N ARG A 108 -14.42 -0.50 -5.72
CA ARG A 108 -14.11 0.82 -6.28
C ARG A 108 -12.83 0.78 -7.11
N LEU A 109 -11.75 0.23 -6.58
CA LEU A 109 -10.46 0.23 -7.29
C LEU A 109 -10.48 -0.65 -8.54
N ARG A 110 -11.17 -1.79 -8.50
CA ARG A 110 -11.37 -2.61 -9.70
C ARG A 110 -12.32 -1.98 -10.70
N GLY A 111 -13.23 -1.12 -10.26
CA GLY A 111 -14.04 -0.29 -11.15
C GLY A 111 -13.20 0.72 -11.93
N LEU A 112 -12.17 1.30 -11.32
CA LEU A 112 -11.20 2.20 -11.96
C LEU A 112 -10.21 1.45 -12.85
N ASN A 113 -9.75 0.29 -12.41
CA ASN A 113 -8.79 -0.54 -13.12
C ASN A 113 -9.17 -2.02 -12.99
N PRO A 114 -9.90 -2.58 -13.97
CA PRO A 114 -10.36 -3.98 -13.94
C PRO A 114 -9.22 -5.02 -13.91
N ARG A 115 -8.01 -4.63 -14.29
CA ARG A 115 -6.83 -5.52 -14.29
C ARG A 115 -6.10 -5.53 -12.95
N LEU A 116 -6.49 -4.66 -12.01
CA LEU A 116 -5.80 -4.52 -10.73
C LEU A 116 -5.90 -5.79 -9.89
N VAL A 117 -4.76 -6.29 -9.46
CA VAL A 117 -4.68 -7.33 -8.43
C VAL A 117 -4.81 -6.65 -7.07
N TYR A 118 -5.90 -6.89 -6.39
CA TYR A 118 -6.16 -6.31 -5.06
C TYR A 118 -5.76 -7.30 -3.97
N CYS A 119 -4.77 -6.93 -3.15
CA CYS A 119 -4.28 -7.73 -2.04
C CYS A 119 -4.71 -7.10 -0.70
N GLY A 120 -5.73 -7.66 -0.09
CA GLY A 120 -6.16 -7.31 1.27
C GLY A 120 -5.66 -8.34 2.27
N ILE A 121 -4.90 -7.91 3.26
CA ILE A 121 -4.31 -8.79 4.27
C ILE A 121 -5.01 -8.54 5.60
N THR A 122 -5.61 -9.58 6.16
CA THR A 122 -6.28 -9.55 7.47
C THR A 122 -5.81 -10.69 8.34
N GLY A 123 -6.02 -10.59 9.64
CA GLY A 123 -5.68 -11.66 10.57
C GLY A 123 -6.61 -12.86 10.48
N PHE A 124 -7.90 -12.63 10.17
CA PHE A 124 -8.95 -13.66 10.24
C PHE A 124 -9.90 -13.66 9.03
N GLY A 125 -9.60 -12.88 7.99
CA GLY A 125 -10.50 -12.69 6.84
C GLY A 125 -11.51 -11.56 7.07
N ASN A 126 -12.46 -11.44 6.14
CA ASN A 126 -13.51 -10.41 6.19
C ASN A 126 -14.82 -10.95 6.75
N ASP A 127 -14.97 -12.26 6.82
CA ASP A 127 -16.16 -12.97 7.27
C ASP A 127 -15.78 -14.00 8.33
N GLY A 128 -16.72 -14.32 9.22
CA GLY A 128 -16.52 -15.33 10.24
C GLY A 128 -16.80 -14.81 11.66
N PRO A 129 -16.62 -15.67 12.67
CA PRO A 129 -16.94 -15.33 14.06
C PRO A 129 -15.88 -14.47 14.77
N TRP A 130 -14.77 -14.16 14.10
CA TRP A 130 -13.62 -13.38 14.65
C TRP A 130 -13.45 -12.02 13.99
#